data_f39d9e1d3899a05356942e419f8a4b1e
#
_entry.id   f39d9e1d3899a05356942e419f8a4b1e
#
_cell.length_a   1.000
_cell.length_b   1.000
_cell.length_c   1.000
_cell.angle_alpha   90.00
_cell.angle_beta   90.00
_cell.angle_gamma   90.00
#
_symmetry.space_group_name_H-M   'P 1'
#
loop_
_entity.id
_entity.type
_entity.pdbx_description
1 polymer ?
#
loop_
_entity_poly.entity_id
_entity_poly.type
_entity_poly.pdbx_seq_one_letter_code
_entity_poly.pdbx_strand_id
1 'polypeptide(L)'
;MDYQRGSVYPELVQDGFAILKVGPALTFAMREALYALADMEDVLVPEHERSLLAQVIEATMLREPANWQTYYTGSAAEQRLLRVYSYSDRVRYYWNQPEISAAVEQLIRNLSSVKLPETMCSRYLPAQYKRVREGLIAGDPISMIVDAIRAVLRVYAAACTRD
;
A
#
# COMPACT_ATOMS: atom_id res chain seq x y z
N MET A 1 7.64 1.58 16.32
CA MET A 1 8.90 1.50 15.54
C MET A 1 8.71 1.92 14.07
N ASP A 2 7.57 1.59 13.46
CA ASP A 2 7.26 2.03 12.09
C ASP A 2 7.31 3.56 11.91
N TYR A 3 7.56 3.99 10.69
CA TYR A 3 7.61 5.42 10.28
C TYR A 3 8.73 6.25 10.92
N GLN A 4 9.75 5.61 11.47
CA GLN A 4 10.98 6.28 11.86
C GLN A 4 11.81 6.65 10.62
N ARG A 5 12.70 7.62 10.78
CA ARG A 5 13.70 7.91 9.74
C ARG A 5 14.59 6.67 9.55
N GLY A 6 14.95 6.37 8.30
CA GLY A 6 15.80 5.21 8.00
C GLY A 6 17.11 5.17 8.77
N SER A 7 17.69 6.34 9.10
CA SER A 7 18.92 6.44 9.91
C SER A 7 18.77 5.95 11.36
N VAL A 8 17.56 5.91 11.91
CA VAL A 8 17.32 5.49 13.30
C VAL A 8 17.44 3.96 13.47
N TYR A 9 17.14 3.18 12.46
CA TYR A 9 17.19 1.72 12.58
C TYR A 9 18.59 1.15 12.85
N PRO A 10 19.65 1.59 12.16
CA PRO A 10 21.02 1.20 12.51
C PRO A 10 21.41 1.61 13.93
N GLU A 11 21.02 2.81 14.40
CA GLU A 11 21.27 3.25 15.77
C GLU A 11 20.61 2.31 16.80
N LEU A 12 19.33 1.91 16.58
CA LEU A 12 18.67 0.95 17.43
C LEU A 12 19.42 -0.40 17.52
N VAL A 13 19.92 -0.90 16.39
CA VAL A 13 20.72 -2.14 16.37
C VAL A 13 22.03 -1.95 17.14
N GLN A 14 22.72 -0.82 17.00
CA GLN A 14 23.93 -0.51 17.74
C GLN A 14 23.69 -0.38 19.25
N ASP A 15 22.54 0.16 19.65
CA ASP A 15 22.08 0.27 21.04
C ASP A 15 21.66 -1.09 21.65
N GLY A 16 21.76 -2.18 20.90
CA GLY A 16 21.50 -3.55 21.38
C GLY A 16 20.06 -4.02 21.26
N PHE A 17 19.21 -3.33 20.48
CA PHE A 17 17.87 -3.86 20.20
C PHE A 17 17.98 -5.11 19.32
N ALA A 18 17.73 -6.27 19.89
CA ALA A 18 17.86 -7.57 19.22
C ALA A 18 16.77 -7.82 18.16
N ILE A 19 15.62 -7.13 18.25
CA ILE A 19 14.46 -7.32 17.37
C ILE A 19 13.94 -5.96 16.91
N LEU A 20 13.89 -5.76 15.60
CA LEU A 20 13.21 -4.63 14.98
C LEU A 20 11.83 -5.10 14.50
N LYS A 21 10.77 -4.66 15.17
CA LYS A 21 9.39 -5.01 14.77
C LYS A 21 8.92 -4.15 13.61
N VAL A 22 8.45 -4.79 12.54
CA VAL A 22 7.66 -4.16 11.48
C VAL A 22 6.18 -4.36 11.78
N GLY A 23 5.40 -3.29 11.79
CA GLY A 23 3.96 -3.32 12.02
C GLY A 23 3.16 -2.89 10.78
N PRO A 24 2.30 -1.87 10.88
CA PRO A 24 1.43 -1.45 9.79
C PRO A 24 2.15 -0.93 8.54
N ALA A 25 3.44 -0.61 8.59
CA ALA A 25 4.15 -0.05 7.45
C ALA A 25 4.12 -0.95 6.18
N LEU A 26 4.10 -2.27 6.33
CA LEU A 26 4.01 -3.19 5.18
C LEU A 26 2.63 -3.13 4.51
N THR A 27 1.57 -3.21 5.31
CA THR A 27 0.19 -3.15 4.78
C THR A 27 -0.16 -1.75 4.29
N PHE A 28 0.40 -0.73 4.91
CA PHE A 28 0.31 0.64 4.44
C PHE A 28 0.95 0.80 3.05
N ALA A 29 2.17 0.32 2.85
CA ALA A 29 2.83 0.37 1.55
C ALA A 29 2.07 -0.41 0.47
N MET A 30 1.50 -1.57 0.83
CA MET A 30 0.61 -2.34 -0.05
C MET A 30 -0.63 -1.52 -0.43
N ARG A 31 -1.30 -0.91 0.55
CA ARG A 31 -2.48 -0.08 0.32
C ARG A 31 -2.19 1.09 -0.61
N GLU A 32 -1.11 1.83 -0.35
CA GLU A 32 -0.72 2.97 -1.19
C GLU A 32 -0.47 2.54 -2.64
N ALA A 33 0.22 1.40 -2.85
CA ALA A 33 0.43 0.86 -4.19
C ALA A 33 -0.89 0.43 -4.86
N LEU A 34 -1.79 -0.22 -4.12
CA LEU A 34 -3.10 -0.63 -4.65
C LEU A 34 -3.99 0.58 -4.99
N TYR A 35 -3.98 1.63 -4.16
CA TYR A 35 -4.74 2.86 -4.45
C TYR A 35 -4.18 3.61 -5.65
N ALA A 36 -2.85 3.71 -5.76
CA ALA A 36 -2.21 4.28 -6.95
C ALA A 36 -2.58 3.54 -8.24
N LEU A 37 -2.65 2.21 -8.17
CA LEU A 37 -3.10 1.37 -9.29
C LEU A 37 -4.61 1.55 -9.57
N ALA A 38 -5.44 1.70 -8.54
CA ALA A 38 -6.87 1.99 -8.72
C ALA A 38 -7.09 3.34 -9.41
N ASP A 39 -6.32 4.37 -9.05
CA ASP A 39 -6.35 5.65 -9.76
C ASP A 39 -5.94 5.52 -11.25
N MET A 40 -5.01 4.60 -11.55
CA MET A 40 -4.65 4.29 -12.94
C MET A 40 -5.77 3.51 -13.65
N GLU A 41 -6.41 2.56 -12.97
CA GLU A 41 -7.56 1.81 -13.48
C GLU A 41 -8.70 2.75 -13.87
N ASP A 42 -8.98 3.78 -13.06
CA ASP A 42 -10.03 4.76 -13.32
C ASP A 42 -9.84 5.52 -14.65
N VAL A 43 -8.63 5.57 -15.18
CA VAL A 43 -8.32 6.19 -16.45
C VAL A 43 -8.26 5.19 -17.60
N LEU A 44 -7.75 3.98 -17.33
CA LEU A 44 -7.41 3.00 -18.38
C LEU A 44 -8.55 2.02 -18.69
N VAL A 45 -9.50 1.86 -17.76
CA VAL A 45 -10.54 0.83 -17.82
C VAL A 45 -11.93 1.47 -17.87
N PRO A 46 -12.86 0.98 -18.72
CA PRO A 46 -14.24 1.46 -18.75
C PRO A 46 -14.90 1.33 -17.36
N GLU A 47 -15.74 2.31 -16.99
CA GLU A 47 -16.32 2.43 -15.66
C GLU A 47 -17.01 1.16 -15.17
N HIS A 48 -17.74 0.47 -16.05
CA HIS A 48 -18.51 -0.75 -15.72
C HIS A 48 -17.63 -2.00 -15.48
N GLU A 49 -16.34 -1.92 -15.78
CA GLU A 49 -15.38 -3.02 -15.61
C GLU A 49 -14.42 -2.79 -14.44
N ARG A 50 -14.45 -1.60 -13.82
CA ARG A 50 -13.52 -1.22 -12.75
C ARG A 50 -13.74 -2.01 -11.48
N SER A 51 -12.67 -2.21 -10.75
CA SER A 51 -12.68 -2.87 -9.44
C SER A 51 -13.39 -2.08 -8.35
N LEU A 52 -13.41 -0.74 -8.48
CA LEU A 52 -13.91 0.19 -7.46
C LEU A 52 -13.30 -0.05 -6.08
N LEU A 53 -12.04 -0.48 -6.03
CA LEU A 53 -11.38 -0.96 -4.80
C LEU A 53 -11.52 0.01 -3.62
N ALA A 54 -11.27 1.30 -3.82
CA ALA A 54 -11.34 2.30 -2.75
C ALA A 54 -12.76 2.43 -2.18
N GLN A 55 -13.78 2.37 -3.03
CA GLN A 55 -15.19 2.42 -2.65
C GLN A 55 -15.60 1.14 -1.90
N VAL A 56 -15.16 -0.03 -2.36
CA VAL A 56 -15.41 -1.32 -1.70
C VAL A 56 -14.80 -1.34 -0.30
N ILE A 57 -13.56 -0.89 -0.15
CA ILE A 57 -12.89 -0.79 1.16
C ILE A 57 -13.68 0.15 2.10
N GLU A 58 -14.02 1.35 1.64
CA GLU A 58 -14.76 2.32 2.45
C GLU A 58 -16.13 1.77 2.88
N ALA A 59 -16.88 1.16 1.97
CA ALA A 59 -18.17 0.55 2.27
C ALA A 59 -18.05 -0.59 3.30
N THR A 60 -17.04 -1.45 3.15
CA THR A 60 -16.77 -2.55 4.09
C THR A 60 -16.39 -2.02 5.48
N MET A 61 -15.50 -1.02 5.56
CA MET A 61 -15.11 -0.41 6.82
C MET A 61 -16.29 0.27 7.53
N LEU A 62 -17.19 0.92 6.79
CA LEU A 62 -18.40 1.54 7.35
C LEU A 62 -19.39 0.49 7.85
N ARG A 63 -19.56 -0.62 7.15
CA ARG A 63 -20.43 -1.73 7.56
C ARG A 63 -19.90 -2.43 8.82
N GLU A 64 -18.58 -2.53 8.97
CA GLU A 64 -17.90 -3.26 10.05
C GLU A 64 -16.95 -2.34 10.82
N PRO A 65 -17.45 -1.40 11.64
CA PRO A 65 -16.65 -0.32 12.22
C PRO A 65 -15.73 -0.74 13.38
N ALA A 66 -15.86 -1.96 13.89
CA ALA A 66 -15.20 -2.42 15.12
C ALA A 66 -13.67 -2.24 15.13
N ASN A 67 -13.01 -2.33 13.96
CA ASN A 67 -11.55 -2.24 13.89
C ASN A 67 -11.01 -0.80 13.78
N TRP A 68 -11.85 0.21 13.54
CA TRP A 68 -11.39 1.59 13.37
C TRP A 68 -12.11 2.62 14.25
N GLN A 69 -13.37 2.43 14.59
CA GLN A 69 -14.23 3.45 15.19
C GLN A 69 -13.70 4.02 16.51
N THR A 70 -13.08 3.20 17.37
CA THR A 70 -12.49 3.64 18.64
C THR A 70 -11.16 4.38 18.48
N TYR A 71 -10.54 4.30 17.30
CA TYR A 71 -9.21 4.87 17.02
C TYR A 71 -9.28 6.11 16.14
N TYR A 72 -10.31 6.22 15.32
CA TYR A 72 -10.51 7.33 14.40
C TYR A 72 -11.62 8.21 14.95
N THR A 73 -11.23 9.22 15.72
CA THR A 73 -12.13 10.20 16.36
C THR A 73 -12.36 11.40 15.45
N GLY A 74 -13.33 12.25 15.83
CA GLY A 74 -13.66 13.47 15.11
C GLY A 74 -14.96 13.39 14.30
N SER A 75 -15.19 14.37 13.44
CA SER A 75 -16.33 14.43 12.52
C SER A 75 -16.31 13.30 11.48
N ALA A 76 -17.44 13.09 10.82
CA ALA A 76 -17.53 12.09 9.74
C ALA A 76 -16.50 12.31 8.61
N ALA A 77 -16.20 13.59 8.30
CA ALA A 77 -15.20 13.94 7.29
C ALA A 77 -13.77 13.58 7.74
N GLU A 78 -13.44 13.89 9.01
CA GLU A 78 -12.13 13.53 9.59
C GLU A 78 -11.98 12.03 9.71
N GLN A 79 -13.01 11.31 10.14
CA GLN A 79 -12.99 9.85 10.19
C GLN A 79 -12.82 9.23 8.80
N ARG A 80 -13.47 9.78 7.76
CA ARG A 80 -13.26 9.36 6.37
C ARG A 80 -11.81 9.55 5.93
N LEU A 81 -11.24 10.72 6.22
CA LEU A 81 -9.84 11.02 5.92
C LEU A 81 -8.90 10.00 6.59
N LEU A 82 -9.16 9.67 7.86
CA LEU A 82 -8.36 8.69 8.60
C LEU A 82 -8.50 7.26 8.05
N ARG A 83 -9.70 6.83 7.63
CA ARG A 83 -9.89 5.52 7.00
C ARG A 83 -9.09 5.38 5.72
N VAL A 84 -8.98 6.44 4.93
CA VAL A 84 -8.27 6.41 3.64
C VAL A 84 -6.75 6.61 3.80
N TYR A 85 -6.30 7.53 4.69
CA TYR A 85 -4.92 8.02 4.67
C TYR A 85 -4.11 7.79 5.96
N SER A 86 -4.72 7.28 7.04
CA SER A 86 -3.99 7.15 8.31
C SER A 86 -2.83 6.17 8.23
N TYR A 87 -1.68 6.56 8.78
CA TYR A 87 -0.52 5.67 8.99
C TYR A 87 -0.82 4.48 9.91
N SER A 88 -1.83 4.56 10.78
CA SER A 88 -2.22 3.40 11.59
C SER A 88 -2.83 2.26 10.78
N ASP A 89 -3.19 2.54 9.53
CA ASP A 89 -3.61 1.59 8.51
C ASP A 89 -4.62 0.56 9.01
N ARG A 90 -5.80 1.05 9.45
CA ARG A 90 -6.86 0.15 9.93
C ARG A 90 -7.46 -0.71 8.82
N VAL A 91 -7.24 -0.39 7.55
CA VAL A 91 -7.61 -1.23 6.39
C VAL A 91 -7.00 -2.62 6.51
N ARG A 92 -5.83 -2.78 7.16
CA ARG A 92 -5.14 -4.07 7.31
C ARG A 92 -6.00 -5.19 7.91
N TYR A 93 -7.04 -4.87 8.65
CA TYR A 93 -7.94 -5.84 9.26
C TYR A 93 -9.05 -6.32 8.33
N TYR A 94 -9.17 -5.72 7.13
CA TYR A 94 -10.24 -5.96 6.18
C TYR A 94 -9.78 -6.65 4.88
N TRP A 95 -8.47 -6.78 4.65
CA TRP A 95 -7.95 -7.40 3.41
C TRP A 95 -8.47 -8.81 3.17
N ASN A 96 -8.87 -9.54 4.22
CA ASN A 96 -9.43 -10.88 4.12
C ASN A 96 -10.94 -10.91 3.82
N GLN A 97 -11.60 -9.78 3.72
CA GLN A 97 -13.02 -9.72 3.36
C GLN A 97 -13.20 -10.12 1.90
N PRO A 98 -14.15 -11.03 1.58
CA PRO A 98 -14.31 -11.58 0.22
C PRO A 98 -14.49 -10.51 -0.86
N GLU A 99 -15.25 -9.46 -0.57
CA GLU A 99 -15.51 -8.37 -1.51
C GLU A 99 -14.24 -7.54 -1.79
N ILE A 100 -13.38 -7.33 -0.79
CA ILE A 100 -12.10 -6.62 -0.97
C ILE A 100 -11.13 -7.49 -1.74
N SER A 101 -11.03 -8.77 -1.42
CA SER A 101 -10.19 -9.72 -2.17
C SER A 101 -10.60 -9.77 -3.63
N ALA A 102 -11.91 -9.85 -3.92
CA ALA A 102 -12.45 -9.85 -5.27
C ALA A 102 -12.13 -8.55 -6.03
N ALA A 103 -12.24 -7.39 -5.36
CA ALA A 103 -11.89 -6.09 -5.95
C ALA A 103 -10.39 -5.99 -6.26
N VAL A 104 -9.52 -6.47 -5.38
CA VAL A 104 -8.06 -6.53 -5.63
C VAL A 104 -7.75 -7.43 -6.82
N GLU A 105 -8.36 -8.61 -6.90
CA GLU A 105 -8.18 -9.52 -8.03
C GLU A 105 -8.66 -8.90 -9.34
N GLN A 106 -9.79 -8.20 -9.32
CA GLN A 106 -10.32 -7.50 -10.49
C GLN A 106 -9.36 -6.40 -10.96
N LEU A 107 -8.87 -5.55 -10.03
CA LEU A 107 -7.88 -4.52 -10.31
C LEU A 107 -6.63 -5.10 -10.99
N ILE A 108 -6.08 -6.17 -10.42
CA ILE A 108 -4.88 -6.83 -10.95
C ILE A 108 -5.16 -7.41 -12.35
N ARG A 109 -6.29 -8.11 -12.55
CA ARG A 109 -6.68 -8.63 -13.88
C ARG A 109 -6.78 -7.52 -14.90
N ASN A 110 -7.50 -6.44 -14.58
CA ASN A 110 -7.71 -5.31 -15.49
C ASN A 110 -6.38 -4.70 -15.93
N LEU A 111 -5.53 -4.35 -14.97
CA LEU A 111 -4.26 -3.69 -15.26
C LEU A 111 -3.19 -4.62 -15.86
N SER A 112 -3.31 -5.94 -15.65
CA SER A 112 -2.44 -6.92 -16.31
C SER A 112 -2.81 -7.14 -17.77
N SER A 113 -4.04 -6.81 -18.16
CA SER A 113 -4.51 -6.93 -19.55
C SER A 113 -4.12 -5.74 -20.45
N VAL A 114 -3.63 -4.64 -19.86
CA VAL A 114 -3.26 -3.42 -20.56
C VAL A 114 -1.79 -3.06 -20.32
N LYS A 115 -1.17 -2.41 -21.28
CA LYS A 115 0.17 -1.84 -21.06
C LYS A 115 0.05 -0.57 -20.24
N LEU A 116 0.62 -0.57 -19.04
CA LEU A 116 0.64 0.62 -18.19
C LEU A 116 1.53 1.71 -18.82
N PRO A 117 1.00 2.94 -19.05
CA PRO A 117 1.81 4.03 -19.60
C PRO A 117 2.90 4.46 -18.62
N GLU A 118 4.13 4.62 -19.11
CA GLU A 118 5.27 5.05 -18.28
C GLU A 118 5.01 6.36 -17.51
N THR A 119 4.31 7.30 -18.16
CA THR A 119 3.98 8.60 -17.57
C THR A 119 3.00 8.46 -16.40
N MET A 120 2.09 7.49 -16.43
CA MET A 120 1.22 7.19 -15.30
C MET A 120 1.99 6.50 -14.18
N CYS A 121 2.83 5.50 -14.50
CA CYS A 121 3.71 4.88 -13.52
C CYS A 121 4.61 5.92 -12.82
N SER A 122 5.18 6.86 -13.59
CA SER A 122 5.98 7.97 -13.05
C SER A 122 5.19 8.87 -12.09
N ARG A 123 3.92 9.12 -12.38
CA ARG A 123 3.04 9.95 -11.54
C ARG A 123 2.61 9.26 -10.26
N TYR A 124 2.09 8.03 -10.39
CA TYR A 124 1.40 7.34 -9.30
C TYR A 124 2.32 6.44 -8.47
N LEU A 125 3.37 5.87 -9.08
CA LEU A 125 4.32 4.96 -8.45
C LEU A 125 5.77 5.35 -8.81
N PRO A 126 6.22 6.58 -8.46
CA PRO A 126 7.50 7.12 -8.94
C PRO A 126 8.72 6.32 -8.51
N ALA A 127 8.70 5.69 -7.34
CA ALA A 127 9.80 4.85 -6.85
C ALA A 127 9.89 3.54 -7.67
N GLN A 128 8.76 2.89 -7.92
CA GLN A 128 8.67 1.66 -8.72
C GLN A 128 9.00 1.95 -10.19
N TYR A 129 8.52 3.07 -10.73
CA TYR A 129 8.84 3.52 -12.09
C TYR A 129 10.36 3.60 -12.34
N LYS A 130 11.12 4.20 -11.42
CA LYS A 130 12.58 4.25 -11.52
C LYS A 130 13.19 2.86 -11.62
N ARG A 131 12.73 1.94 -10.79
CA ARG A 131 13.23 0.57 -10.74
C ARG A 131 12.85 -0.26 -11.99
N VAL A 132 11.67 -0.01 -12.57
CA VAL A 132 11.29 -0.59 -13.86
C VAL A 132 12.25 -0.11 -14.96
N ARG A 133 12.55 1.19 -15.02
CA ARG A 133 13.48 1.76 -16.01
C ARG A 133 14.91 1.23 -15.87
N GLU A 134 15.32 0.91 -14.66
CA GLU A 134 16.62 0.29 -14.35
C GLU A 134 16.64 -1.22 -14.58
N GLY A 135 15.50 -1.83 -14.99
CA GLY A 135 15.37 -3.28 -15.19
C GLY A 135 15.41 -4.11 -13.92
N LEU A 136 15.21 -3.50 -12.76
CA LEU A 136 15.26 -4.16 -11.45
C LEU A 136 13.96 -4.86 -11.06
N ILE A 137 12.84 -4.45 -11.65
CA ILE A 137 11.53 -5.07 -11.50
C ILE A 137 10.78 -5.04 -12.84
N ALA A 138 9.82 -5.93 -13.01
CA ALA A 138 8.92 -5.88 -14.17
C ALA A 138 7.90 -4.74 -14.05
N GLY A 139 7.40 -4.25 -15.18
CA GLY A 139 6.44 -3.14 -15.26
C GLY A 139 4.97 -3.59 -15.12
N ASP A 140 4.70 -4.66 -14.39
CA ASP A 140 3.36 -5.19 -14.14
C ASP A 140 2.85 -4.80 -12.75
N PRO A 141 1.52 -4.83 -12.51
CA PRO A 141 0.92 -4.41 -11.24
C PRO A 141 1.47 -5.18 -10.02
N ILE A 142 1.63 -6.49 -10.13
CA ILE A 142 2.08 -7.34 -9.01
C ILE A 142 3.52 -6.99 -8.64
N SER A 143 4.41 -6.89 -9.62
CA SER A 143 5.82 -6.52 -9.39
C SER A 143 5.95 -5.17 -8.71
N MET A 144 5.11 -4.19 -9.08
CA MET A 144 5.10 -2.86 -8.46
C MET A 144 4.59 -2.89 -7.00
N ILE A 145 3.52 -3.64 -6.72
CA ILE A 145 3.00 -3.83 -5.35
C ILE A 145 4.06 -4.50 -4.46
N VAL A 146 4.63 -5.59 -4.94
CA VAL A 146 5.67 -6.35 -4.21
C VAL A 146 6.89 -5.48 -3.94
N ASP A 147 7.31 -4.67 -4.91
CA ASP A 147 8.46 -3.77 -4.72
C ASP A 147 8.16 -2.65 -3.71
N ALA A 148 6.95 -2.11 -3.69
CA ALA A 148 6.53 -1.13 -2.68
C ALA A 148 6.64 -1.71 -1.25
N ILE A 149 6.19 -2.95 -1.05
CA ILE A 149 6.33 -3.65 0.24
C ILE A 149 7.81 -3.92 0.55
N ARG A 150 8.57 -4.42 -0.42
CA ARG A 150 10.01 -4.68 -0.27
C ARG A 150 10.82 -3.43 0.04
N ALA A 151 10.38 -2.25 -0.42
CA ALA A 151 11.05 -0.99 -0.10
C ALA A 151 11.08 -0.72 1.41
N VAL A 152 9.99 -1.03 2.12
CA VAL A 152 9.95 -0.97 3.59
C VAL A 152 10.95 -1.97 4.19
N LEU A 153 10.91 -3.23 3.77
CA LEU A 153 11.79 -4.28 4.30
C LEU A 153 13.27 -4.01 4.05
N ARG A 154 13.63 -3.41 2.92
CA ARG A 154 15.04 -3.05 2.61
C ARG A 154 15.65 -2.13 3.66
N VAL A 155 14.89 -1.20 4.22
CA VAL A 155 15.38 -0.29 5.28
C VAL A 155 15.70 -1.06 6.56
N TYR A 156 14.82 -1.99 6.95
CA TYR A 156 15.06 -2.85 8.12
C TYR A 156 16.22 -3.83 7.89
N ALA A 157 16.24 -4.48 6.73
CA ALA A 157 17.30 -5.42 6.37
C ALA A 157 18.68 -4.75 6.37
N ALA A 158 18.81 -3.56 5.75
CA ALA A 158 20.05 -2.80 5.74
C ALA A 158 20.53 -2.44 7.15
N ALA A 159 19.61 -2.16 8.07
CA ALA A 159 19.99 -1.85 9.46
C ALA A 159 20.50 -3.08 10.24
N CYS A 160 20.06 -4.28 9.86
CA CYS A 160 20.44 -5.55 10.52
C CYS A 160 21.69 -6.19 9.90
N THR A 161 22.12 -5.78 8.71
CA THR A 161 23.38 -6.26 8.10
C THR A 161 24.54 -5.57 8.78
N ARG A 162 25.35 -6.33 9.51
CA ARG A 162 26.67 -5.85 10.01
C ARG A 162 27.65 -6.00 8.86
N ASP A 163 28.36 -4.92 8.53
CA ASP A 163 29.58 -4.98 7.75
C ASP A 163 30.68 -5.70 8.53
#